data_fa2700efbff62fe3e69d2829ea628a82
#
_entry.id   fa2700efbff62fe3e69d2829ea628a82
#
_cell.length_a   1.000
_cell.length_b   1.000
_cell.length_c   1.000
_cell.angle_alpha   90.00
_cell.angle_beta   90.00
_cell.angle_gamma   90.00
#
_symmetry.space_group_name_H-M   'P 1'
#
loop_
_entity.id
_entity.type
_entity.pdbx_description
1 polymer ?
#
loop_
_entity_poly.entity_id
_entity_poly.type
_entity_poly.pdbx_seq_one_letter_code
_entity_poly.pdbx_strand_id
1 'polypeptide(L)'
;NITDGEYNGTSHDEMQQLANQLKSMFTNDGNVLLFNIHVVPGHAESVVFPATADELNGNGYGEKLYNMSSLLPLNYNEQIRNIFGDKQADIRYHAMGVNTGMERLVKMMKIGTLSSMLVNQNL
;
A
#
# COMPACT_ATOMS: atom_id res chain seq x y z
N ASN A 1 -4.39 1.37 -7.06
CA ASN A 1 -4.46 0.24 -7.98
C ASN A 1 -5.15 -0.96 -7.30
N ILE A 2 -6.24 -1.42 -7.88
CA ILE A 2 -7.00 -2.57 -7.37
C ILE A 2 -6.94 -3.66 -8.45
N THR A 3 -6.43 -4.85 -8.10
CA THR A 3 -6.13 -5.88 -9.09
C THR A 3 -6.15 -7.29 -8.48
N ASP A 4 -6.35 -8.31 -9.30
CA ASP A 4 -6.13 -9.70 -8.92
C ASP A 4 -4.64 -10.10 -8.95
N GLY A 5 -3.76 -9.18 -9.32
CA GLY A 5 -2.32 -9.39 -9.41
C GLY A 5 -1.84 -9.92 -10.74
N GLU A 6 -2.75 -10.41 -11.57
CA GLU A 6 -2.42 -10.90 -12.91
C GLU A 6 -2.46 -9.76 -13.92
N TYR A 7 -1.50 -9.74 -14.81
CA TYR A 7 -1.48 -8.79 -15.91
C TYR A 7 -0.95 -9.46 -17.16
N ASN A 8 -1.63 -9.20 -18.29
CA ASN A 8 -1.36 -9.81 -19.57
C ASN A 8 -0.66 -8.81 -20.49
N GLY A 9 0.26 -9.31 -21.31
CA GLY A 9 0.96 -8.52 -22.33
C GLY A 9 2.09 -7.65 -21.80
N THR A 10 2.42 -7.73 -20.50
CA THR A 10 3.50 -6.98 -19.86
C THR A 10 4.22 -7.88 -18.87
N SER A 11 5.54 -7.82 -18.81
CA SER A 11 6.31 -8.58 -17.84
C SER A 11 6.27 -7.94 -16.46
N HIS A 12 6.56 -8.74 -15.42
CA HIS A 12 6.69 -8.22 -14.06
C HIS A 12 7.78 -7.13 -13.99
N ASP A 13 8.92 -7.33 -14.68
CA ASP A 13 10.01 -6.36 -14.66
C ASP A 13 9.58 -5.01 -15.23
N GLU A 14 8.80 -5.00 -16.31
CA GLU A 14 8.25 -3.76 -16.87
C GLU A 14 7.28 -3.09 -15.90
N MET A 15 6.41 -3.85 -15.23
CA MET A 15 5.50 -3.32 -14.23
C MET A 15 6.24 -2.75 -13.03
N GLN A 16 7.29 -3.42 -12.57
CA GLN A 16 8.11 -2.94 -11.47
C GLN A 16 8.81 -1.63 -11.84
N GLN A 17 9.32 -1.49 -13.06
CA GLN A 17 9.93 -0.25 -13.55
C GLN A 17 8.93 0.90 -13.57
N LEU A 18 7.71 0.66 -14.06
CA LEU A 18 6.66 1.68 -14.06
C LEU A 18 6.28 2.09 -12.64
N ALA A 19 6.16 1.13 -11.73
CA ALA A 19 5.89 1.41 -10.32
C ALA A 19 7.00 2.28 -9.71
N ASN A 20 8.26 1.95 -9.98
CA ASN A 20 9.40 2.72 -9.50
C ASN A 20 9.40 4.14 -10.04
N GLN A 21 9.04 4.32 -11.31
CA GLN A 21 8.90 5.65 -11.91
C GLN A 21 7.80 6.47 -11.22
N LEU A 22 6.64 5.87 -10.97
CA LEU A 22 5.54 6.53 -10.27
C LEU A 22 5.96 6.95 -8.86
N LYS A 23 6.60 6.06 -8.12
CA LYS A 23 7.04 6.32 -6.74
C LYS A 23 8.16 7.36 -6.66
N SER A 24 8.90 7.58 -7.74
CA SER A 24 9.95 8.61 -7.80
C SER A 24 9.40 10.00 -8.14
N MET A 25 8.18 10.08 -8.64
CA MET A 25 7.52 11.35 -8.91
C MET A 25 7.16 12.07 -7.63
N PHE A 26 7.18 13.40 -7.68
CA PHE A 26 6.75 14.20 -6.54
C PHE A 26 6.07 15.48 -7.01
N THR A 27 5.22 15.99 -6.13
CA THR A 27 4.52 17.26 -6.29
C THR A 27 4.89 18.16 -5.12
N ASN A 28 4.30 19.35 -5.05
CA ASN A 28 4.46 20.24 -3.89
C ASN A 28 4.00 19.58 -2.58
N ASP A 29 3.15 18.56 -2.66
CA ASP A 29 2.62 17.83 -1.50
C ASP A 29 3.48 16.63 -1.09
N GLY A 30 4.55 16.35 -1.81
CA GLY A 30 5.44 15.23 -1.54
C GLY A 30 5.46 14.19 -2.67
N ASN A 31 6.02 13.02 -2.38
CA ASN A 31 6.11 11.95 -3.35
C ASN A 31 4.75 11.34 -3.66
N VAL A 32 4.61 10.89 -4.90
CA VAL A 32 3.46 10.08 -5.29
C VAL A 32 3.49 8.76 -4.53
N LEU A 33 2.39 8.41 -3.89
CA LEU A 33 2.22 7.14 -3.18
C LEU A 33 1.42 6.18 -4.05
N LEU A 34 1.96 4.99 -4.26
CA LEU A 34 1.29 3.93 -5.00
C LEU A 34 0.74 2.91 -4.00
N PHE A 35 -0.59 2.86 -3.88
CA PHE A 35 -1.32 1.90 -3.07
C PHE A 35 -1.80 0.75 -3.95
N ASN A 36 -1.55 -0.47 -3.56
CA ASN A 36 -2.03 -1.66 -4.26
C ASN A 36 -3.00 -2.46 -3.39
N ILE A 37 -4.17 -2.75 -3.95
CA ILE A 37 -5.15 -3.63 -3.33
C ILE A 37 -5.21 -4.91 -4.16
N HIS A 38 -4.81 -6.00 -3.54
CA HIS A 38 -4.81 -7.33 -4.17
C HIS A 38 -6.08 -8.08 -3.80
N VAL A 39 -6.82 -8.49 -4.81
CA VAL A 39 -8.03 -9.30 -4.63
C VAL A 39 -7.69 -10.74 -5.00
N VAL A 40 -7.71 -11.63 -4.02
CA VAL A 40 -7.41 -13.04 -4.21
C VAL A 40 -8.71 -13.83 -4.15
N PRO A 41 -9.07 -14.58 -5.18
CA PRO A 41 -10.22 -15.46 -5.13
C PRO A 41 -10.04 -16.59 -4.10
N GLY A 42 -11.10 -16.96 -3.43
CA GLY A 42 -11.09 -18.04 -2.44
C GLY A 42 -10.92 -17.55 -1.01
N HIS A 43 -10.20 -18.32 -0.18
CA HIS A 43 -10.14 -18.12 1.27
C HIS A 43 -8.87 -17.41 1.76
N ALA A 44 -8.26 -16.54 0.96
CA ALA A 44 -7.09 -15.80 1.39
C ALA A 44 -7.44 -14.88 2.58
N GLU A 45 -6.55 -14.83 3.56
CA GLU A 45 -6.69 -13.94 4.70
C GLU A 45 -6.57 -12.47 4.28
N SER A 46 -7.24 -11.60 5.02
CA SER A 46 -7.14 -10.17 4.82
C SER A 46 -5.85 -9.63 5.46
N VAL A 47 -5.09 -8.86 4.69
CA VAL A 47 -3.87 -8.18 5.16
C VAL A 47 -3.99 -6.71 4.83
N VAL A 48 -3.69 -5.84 5.80
CA VAL A 48 -3.70 -4.38 5.64
C VAL A 48 -2.36 -3.81 6.07
N PHE A 49 -1.73 -3.07 5.20
CA PHE A 49 -0.44 -2.40 5.44
C PHE A 49 0.62 -3.36 5.99
N PRO A 50 1.07 -4.36 5.21
CA PRO A 50 2.09 -5.28 5.70
C PRO A 50 3.43 -4.56 5.92
N ALA A 51 4.12 -4.93 6.98
CA ALA A 51 5.49 -4.47 7.23
C ALA A 51 6.51 -5.32 6.48
N THR A 52 6.22 -6.61 6.31
CA THR A 52 7.11 -7.57 5.64
C THR A 52 6.33 -8.41 4.63
N ALA A 53 7.06 -8.95 3.65
CA ALA A 53 6.48 -9.84 2.64
C ALA A 53 5.99 -11.16 3.24
N ASP A 54 6.52 -11.58 4.38
CA ASP A 54 6.12 -12.82 5.05
C ASP A 54 4.63 -12.80 5.46
N GLU A 55 4.08 -11.62 5.71
CA GLU A 55 2.65 -11.47 6.04
C GLU A 55 1.72 -11.86 4.88
N LEU A 56 2.25 -12.01 3.67
CA LEU A 56 1.50 -12.39 2.47
C LEU A 56 1.40 -13.90 2.24
N ASN A 57 1.99 -14.70 3.14
CA ASN A 57 1.88 -16.15 3.17
C ASN A 57 2.25 -16.85 1.84
N GLY A 58 3.29 -16.37 1.17
CA GLY A 58 3.80 -16.98 -0.07
C GLY A 58 2.94 -16.72 -1.30
N ASN A 59 2.06 -15.75 -1.27
CA ASN A 59 1.28 -15.36 -2.45
C ASN A 59 2.19 -14.63 -3.45
N GLY A 60 2.53 -15.31 -4.55
CA GLY A 60 3.49 -14.80 -5.55
C GLY A 60 3.07 -13.47 -6.18
N TYR A 61 1.81 -13.31 -6.57
CA TYR A 61 1.30 -12.04 -7.08
C TYR A 61 1.24 -10.97 -6.00
N GLY A 62 0.87 -11.36 -4.78
CA GLY A 62 0.87 -10.46 -3.64
C GLY A 62 2.26 -9.91 -3.34
N GLU A 63 3.30 -10.76 -3.37
CA GLU A 63 4.68 -10.31 -3.17
C GLU A 63 5.14 -9.34 -4.27
N LYS A 64 4.75 -9.57 -5.52
CA LYS A 64 5.04 -8.65 -6.62
C LYS A 64 4.39 -7.29 -6.39
N LEU A 65 3.12 -7.26 -5.99
CA LEU A 65 2.41 -6.02 -5.67
C LEU A 65 3.00 -5.33 -4.44
N TYR A 66 3.45 -6.09 -3.43
CA TYR A 66 4.16 -5.57 -2.28
C TYR A 66 5.41 -4.79 -2.70
N ASN A 67 6.21 -5.38 -3.58
CA ASN A 67 7.44 -4.73 -4.08
C ASN A 67 7.14 -3.49 -4.92
N MET A 68 5.99 -3.43 -5.59
CA MET A 68 5.57 -2.27 -6.36
C MET A 68 4.94 -1.18 -5.49
N SER A 69 4.45 -1.51 -4.31
CA SER A 69 3.76 -0.57 -3.42
C SER A 69 4.72 0.41 -2.79
N SER A 70 4.23 1.60 -2.48
CA SER A 70 5.00 2.60 -1.74
C SER A 70 5.25 2.15 -0.31
N LEU A 71 6.44 2.46 0.21
CA LEU A 71 6.73 2.39 1.63
C LEU A 71 6.21 3.67 2.28
N LEU A 72 5.29 3.55 3.20
CA LEU A 72 4.67 4.71 3.82
C LEU A 72 5.65 5.43 4.77
N PRO A 73 5.74 6.76 4.73
CA PRO A 73 6.54 7.50 5.70
C PRO A 73 6.09 7.25 7.15
N LEU A 74 7.02 7.27 8.09
CA LEU A 74 6.72 7.01 9.51
C LEU A 74 5.71 8.00 10.11
N ASN A 75 5.67 9.23 9.63
CA ASN A 75 4.72 10.22 10.11
C ASN A 75 3.26 9.89 9.80
N TYR A 76 3.00 8.90 8.95
CA TYR A 76 1.65 8.40 8.69
C TYR A 76 1.18 7.40 9.76
N ASN A 77 2.09 6.87 10.56
CA ASN A 77 1.78 5.76 11.48
C ASN A 77 0.78 6.15 12.57
N GLU A 78 0.75 7.39 13.00
CA GLU A 78 -0.25 7.85 13.97
C GLU A 78 -1.67 7.67 13.42
N GLN A 79 -1.90 8.09 12.18
CA GLN A 79 -3.19 7.94 11.52
C GLN A 79 -3.53 6.47 11.26
N ILE A 80 -2.54 5.69 10.84
CA ILE A 80 -2.70 4.25 10.62
C ILE A 80 -3.12 3.57 11.93
N ARG A 81 -2.46 3.89 13.04
CA ARG A 81 -2.79 3.32 14.35
C ARG A 81 -4.17 3.72 14.84
N ASN A 82 -4.57 4.95 14.60
CA ASN A 82 -5.90 5.42 14.99
C ASN A 82 -7.02 4.67 14.27
N ILE A 83 -6.78 4.22 13.05
CA ILE A 83 -7.78 3.53 12.22
C ILE A 83 -7.66 2.01 12.34
N PHE A 84 -6.44 1.48 12.42
CA PHE A 84 -6.13 0.04 12.42
C PHE A 84 -5.39 -0.39 13.70
N GLY A 85 -5.84 -0.09 14.83
CA GLY A 85 -5.33 -0.24 16.19
C GLY A 85 -4.17 -1.20 16.53
N ASP A 86 -3.87 -2.19 15.68
CA ASP A 86 -2.80 -3.18 15.88
C ASP A 86 -1.44 -2.77 15.30
N LYS A 87 -1.32 -1.55 14.79
CA LYS A 87 -0.10 -1.06 14.16
C LYS A 87 0.81 -0.35 15.16
N GLN A 88 2.11 -0.27 14.84
CA GLN A 88 3.14 0.29 15.72
C GLN A 88 3.69 1.61 15.17
N ALA A 89 4.23 2.45 16.06
CA ALA A 89 4.69 3.79 15.70
C ALA A 89 6.02 3.81 14.94
N ASP A 90 6.86 2.81 15.17
CA ASP A 90 8.26 2.75 14.71
C ASP A 90 8.51 1.79 13.55
N ILE A 91 7.47 1.18 13.01
CA ILE A 91 7.54 0.25 11.89
C ILE A 91 7.05 0.94 10.61
N ARG A 92 7.79 0.76 9.52
CA ARG A 92 7.35 1.25 8.21
C ARG A 92 6.48 0.22 7.52
N TYR A 93 5.32 0.65 7.10
CA TYR A 93 4.31 -0.19 6.45
C TYR A 93 4.28 0.08 4.95
N HIS A 94 3.97 -0.96 4.18
CA HIS A 94 3.75 -0.82 2.75
C HIS A 94 2.30 -0.44 2.46
N ALA A 95 2.11 0.39 1.45
CA ALA A 95 0.80 0.88 1.01
C ALA A 95 0.07 -0.20 0.22
N MET A 96 -0.31 -1.27 0.90
CA MET A 96 -0.90 -2.46 0.28
C MET A 96 -1.98 -3.07 1.15
N GLY A 97 -2.96 -3.70 0.52
CA GLY A 97 -3.95 -4.52 1.17
C GLY A 97 -4.27 -5.77 0.35
N VAL A 98 -4.62 -6.84 1.02
CA VAL A 98 -5.07 -8.09 0.41
C VAL A 98 -6.45 -8.41 0.96
N ASN A 99 -7.43 -8.61 0.08
CA ASN A 99 -8.81 -8.96 0.44
C ASN A 99 -9.38 -8.11 1.58
N THR A 100 -9.17 -6.80 1.50
CA THR A 100 -9.49 -5.89 2.61
C THR A 100 -10.97 -5.67 2.87
N GLY A 101 -11.83 -6.00 1.92
CA GLY A 101 -13.24 -5.64 1.99
C GLY A 101 -13.47 -4.13 1.81
N MET A 102 -14.71 -3.75 1.58
CA MET A 102 -15.05 -2.35 1.25
C MET A 102 -14.76 -1.41 2.43
N GLU A 103 -15.08 -1.80 3.64
CA GLU A 103 -14.89 -0.94 4.81
C GLU A 103 -13.42 -0.59 5.03
N ARG A 104 -12.53 -1.60 4.98
CA ARG A 104 -11.10 -1.39 5.15
C ARG A 104 -10.51 -0.61 3.98
N LEU A 105 -10.98 -0.86 2.75
CA LEU A 105 -10.54 -0.12 1.59
C LEU A 105 -10.83 1.38 1.75
N VAL A 106 -12.02 1.74 2.20
CA VAL A 106 -12.37 3.15 2.45
C VAL A 106 -11.46 3.75 3.52
N LYS A 107 -11.15 3.02 4.58
CA LYS A 107 -10.22 3.46 5.63
C LYS A 107 -8.81 3.67 5.08
N MET A 108 -8.33 2.78 4.22
CA MET A 108 -7.01 2.93 3.57
C MET A 108 -6.97 4.18 2.67
N MET A 109 -8.03 4.45 1.93
CA MET A 109 -8.14 5.65 1.11
C MET A 109 -8.11 6.92 1.95
N LYS A 110 -8.73 6.91 3.12
CA LYS A 110 -8.67 8.04 4.07
C LYS A 110 -7.25 8.30 4.56
N ILE A 111 -6.47 7.26 4.84
CA ILE A 111 -5.06 7.40 5.23
C ILE A 111 -4.29 8.19 4.17
N GLY A 112 -4.39 7.81 2.91
CA GLY A 112 -3.71 8.50 1.82
C GLY A 112 -4.08 9.98 1.72
N THR A 113 -5.36 10.30 1.87
CA THR A 113 -5.87 11.67 1.72
C THR A 113 -5.53 12.54 2.92
N LEU A 114 -5.81 12.06 4.14
CA LEU A 114 -5.61 12.84 5.37
C LEU A 114 -4.13 13.06 5.66
N SER A 115 -3.29 12.07 5.41
CA SER A 115 -1.86 12.17 5.69
C SER A 115 -1.19 13.23 4.82
N SER A 116 -1.59 13.35 3.56
CA SER A 116 -1.10 14.42 2.67
C SER A 116 -1.44 15.80 3.24
N MET A 117 -2.65 15.99 3.72
CA MET A 117 -3.07 17.25 4.34
C MET A 117 -2.27 17.56 5.61
N LEU A 118 -2.01 16.57 6.47
CA LEU A 118 -1.24 16.73 7.70
C LEU A 118 0.22 17.11 7.41
N VAL A 119 0.84 16.49 6.41
CA VAL A 119 2.21 16.82 6.01
C VAL A 119 2.29 18.29 5.58
N ASN A 120 1.32 18.79 4.83
CA ASN A 120 1.27 20.19 4.41
C ASN A 120 1.09 21.15 5.58
N GLN A 121 0.35 20.77 6.61
CA GLN A 121 0.12 21.62 7.79
C GLN A 121 1.38 21.76 8.66
N ASN A 122 2.30 20.84 8.59
CA ASN A 122 3.55 20.82 9.36
C ASN A 122 4.70 21.56 8.67
N LEU A 123 4.45 22.09 7.50
CA LEU A 123 5.40 22.95 6.80
C LEU A 123 5.20 24.41 7.20
#